data_8a5e87f3145134478a7845761db17f02
#
_entry.id   8a5e87f3145134478a7845761db17f02
#
_cell.length_a   1.000
_cell.length_b   1.000
_cell.length_c   1.000
_cell.angle_alpha   90.00
_cell.angle_beta   90.00
_cell.angle_gamma   90.00
#
_symmetry.space_group_name_H-M   'P 1'
#
loop_
_entity.id
_entity.type
_entity.pdbx_description
1 polymer ?
#
loop_
_entity_poly.entity_id
_entity_poly.type
_entity_poly.pdbx_seq_one_letter_code
_entity_poly.pdbx_strand_id
1 'polypeptide(L)'
;MRKIFVPLFLVASVSAIVLIACQKDARNDNGGSTQLKVRLTDAPIDADSVNVDILKVRVNFRDDSTGWVDLNTYAGIYDLLGLQNGADTLLAVGTIPSNSVKEIRFVLGTDNTIVVNGVSYPLTIPSGSQS
;
A
#
# COMPACT_ATOMS: atom_id res chain seq x y z
N MET A 1 -69.89 -27.61 32.16
CA MET A 1 -69.26 -27.34 30.90
C MET A 1 -68.31 -26.09 31.10
N ARG A 2 -67.04 -26.37 31.30
CA ARG A 2 -66.00 -25.28 31.42
C ARG A 2 -65.28 -25.18 30.11
N LYS A 3 -65.51 -24.08 29.41
CA LYS A 3 -64.80 -23.78 28.18
C LYS A 3 -63.41 -23.25 28.56
N ILE A 4 -62.38 -24.03 28.16
CA ILE A 4 -60.99 -23.61 28.30
C ILE A 4 -60.67 -22.72 27.11
N PHE A 5 -60.55 -21.41 27.38
CA PHE A 5 -59.95 -20.48 26.44
C PHE A 5 -58.43 -20.55 26.59
N VAL A 6 -57.76 -21.22 25.67
CA VAL A 6 -56.34 -21.16 25.57
C VAL A 6 -55.98 -19.85 24.81
N PRO A 7 -55.19 -18.98 25.39
CA PRO A 7 -54.86 -17.71 24.72
C PRO A 7 -53.92 -17.94 23.56
N LEU A 8 -54.41 -17.55 22.41
CA LEU A 8 -53.69 -17.51 21.12
C LEU A 8 -52.61 -16.37 21.07
N PHE A 9 -52.04 -16.02 22.20
CA PHE A 9 -51.11 -14.89 22.30
C PHE A 9 -49.62 -15.26 22.34
N LEU A 10 -49.26 -16.57 22.23
CA LEU A 10 -47.88 -17.00 22.42
C LEU A 10 -47.13 -17.36 21.13
N VAL A 11 -47.71 -17.11 19.96
CA VAL A 11 -47.07 -17.43 18.66
C VAL A 11 -46.58 -16.16 17.92
N ALA A 12 -46.94 -14.97 18.38
CA ALA A 12 -46.57 -13.71 17.69
C ALA A 12 -45.24 -13.10 18.12
N SER A 13 -44.52 -13.64 19.12
CA SER A 13 -43.31 -12.97 19.66
C SER A 13 -41.97 -13.61 19.25
N VAL A 14 -41.99 -14.68 18.43
CA VAL A 14 -40.75 -15.34 17.99
C VAL A 14 -40.31 -14.92 16.58
N SER A 15 -41.14 -14.15 15.84
CA SER A 15 -40.85 -13.77 14.45
C SER A 15 -40.11 -12.44 14.26
N ALA A 16 -39.69 -11.75 15.34
CA ALA A 16 -39.09 -10.40 15.26
C ALA A 16 -37.57 -10.33 15.47
N ILE A 17 -36.85 -11.49 15.58
CA ILE A 17 -35.40 -11.50 15.94
C ILE A 17 -34.49 -11.88 14.78
N VAL A 18 -34.95 -12.00 13.54
CA VAL A 18 -34.12 -12.48 12.42
C VAL A 18 -33.79 -11.40 11.38
N LEU A 19 -34.00 -10.10 11.65
CA LEU A 19 -33.70 -9.05 10.68
C LEU A 19 -32.53 -8.11 11.02
N ILE A 20 -31.63 -8.51 11.96
CA ILE A 20 -30.46 -7.67 12.28
C ILE A 20 -29.15 -8.45 12.00
N ALA A 21 -29.06 -9.12 10.87
CA ALA A 21 -27.82 -9.80 10.49
C ALA A 21 -27.50 -9.64 9.01
N CYS A 22 -27.54 -8.41 8.49
CA CYS A 22 -26.89 -8.01 7.23
C CYS A 22 -26.85 -6.50 7.15
N GLN A 23 -26.21 -5.85 8.10
CA GLN A 23 -25.58 -4.57 7.81
C GLN A 23 -24.26 -4.90 7.14
N LYS A 24 -24.34 -5.14 5.84
CA LYS A 24 -23.22 -4.94 4.96
C LYS A 24 -22.81 -3.49 5.18
N ASP A 25 -21.62 -3.30 5.76
CA ASP A 25 -21.03 -1.98 5.83
C ASP A 25 -21.09 -1.39 4.43
N ALA A 26 -22.03 -0.50 4.19
CA ALA A 26 -22.01 0.36 3.03
C ALA A 26 -20.71 1.15 3.18
N ARG A 27 -19.65 0.69 2.51
CA ARG A 27 -18.49 1.55 2.26
C ARG A 27 -19.06 2.79 1.61
N ASN A 28 -19.11 3.86 2.38
CA ASN A 28 -19.29 5.18 1.85
C ASN A 28 -18.15 5.41 0.87
N ASP A 29 -18.44 5.25 -0.42
CA ASP A 29 -17.63 5.76 -1.53
C ASP A 29 -17.76 7.30 -1.60
N ASN A 30 -17.71 7.95 -0.46
CA ASN A 30 -17.35 9.36 -0.40
C ASN A 30 -15.87 9.40 -0.66
N GLY A 31 -15.45 10.02 -1.77
CA GLY A 31 -14.08 10.17 -2.24
C GLY A 31 -13.11 10.63 -1.13
N GLY A 32 -12.90 9.76 -0.16
CA GLY A 32 -12.06 9.97 0.99
C GLY A 32 -10.60 9.84 0.60
N SER A 33 -9.78 10.71 1.14
CA SER A 33 -8.34 10.59 1.03
C SER A 33 -7.86 9.39 1.85
N THR A 34 -6.92 8.62 1.28
CA THR A 34 -6.32 7.45 1.90
C THR A 34 -4.84 7.70 2.18
N GLN A 35 -4.38 7.35 3.39
CA GLN A 35 -2.95 7.38 3.68
C GLN A 35 -2.26 6.20 2.99
N LEU A 36 -1.29 6.52 2.14
CA LEU A 36 -0.42 5.56 1.48
C LEU A 36 0.95 5.54 2.16
N LYS A 37 1.47 4.32 2.39
CA LYS A 37 2.84 4.08 2.85
C LYS A 37 3.54 3.19 1.83
N VAL A 38 4.68 3.64 1.32
CA VAL A 38 5.53 2.87 0.41
C VAL A 38 6.72 2.34 1.19
N ARG A 39 6.90 1.02 1.19
CA ARG A 39 8.01 0.35 1.85
C ARG A 39 8.87 -0.37 0.81
N LEU A 40 10.17 -0.37 1.04
CA LEU A 40 11.16 -1.07 0.21
C LEU A 40 11.56 -2.37 0.89
N THR A 41 11.58 -3.44 0.12
CA THR A 41 12.14 -4.75 0.48
C THR A 41 12.87 -5.31 -0.73
N ASP A 42 13.76 -6.27 -0.53
CA ASP A 42 14.57 -6.85 -1.60
C ASP A 42 14.59 -8.38 -1.55
N ALA A 43 14.99 -8.99 -2.68
CA ALA A 43 15.25 -10.41 -2.81
C ALA A 43 16.76 -10.69 -2.72
N PRO A 44 17.19 -11.89 -2.28
CA PRO A 44 18.61 -12.24 -2.21
C PRO A 44 19.31 -12.15 -3.57
N ILE A 45 20.49 -11.53 -3.59
CA ILE A 45 21.43 -11.48 -4.72
C ILE A 45 22.84 -11.73 -4.21
N ASP A 46 23.71 -12.27 -5.05
CA ASP A 46 25.12 -12.57 -4.71
C ASP A 46 25.99 -11.33 -4.94
N ALA A 47 25.99 -10.45 -3.95
CA ALA A 47 26.79 -9.22 -3.88
C ALA A 47 27.02 -8.84 -2.41
N ASP A 48 28.00 -7.97 -2.15
CA ASP A 48 28.27 -7.47 -0.80
C ASP A 48 27.31 -6.34 -0.42
N SER A 49 26.98 -5.45 -1.36
CA SER A 49 25.92 -4.44 -1.21
C SER A 49 25.39 -3.98 -2.56
N VAL A 50 24.15 -3.52 -2.59
CA VAL A 50 23.51 -2.85 -3.73
C VAL A 50 22.90 -1.56 -3.22
N ASN A 51 23.55 -0.44 -3.50
CA ASN A 51 23.14 0.86 -3.03
C ASN A 51 22.35 1.60 -4.11
N VAL A 52 21.16 2.05 -3.75
CA VAL A 52 20.27 2.80 -4.64
C VAL A 52 19.99 4.18 -4.03
N ASP A 53 20.30 5.22 -4.78
CA ASP A 53 20.03 6.60 -4.41
C ASP A 53 18.59 6.97 -4.79
N ILE A 54 17.72 7.06 -3.81
CA ILE A 54 16.29 7.36 -4.01
C ILE A 54 16.06 8.82 -3.64
N LEU A 55 15.67 9.62 -4.63
CA LEU A 55 15.38 11.05 -4.45
C LEU A 55 13.91 11.30 -4.16
N LYS A 56 13.01 10.56 -4.82
CA LYS A 56 11.58 10.81 -4.75
C LYS A 56 10.76 9.57 -5.07
N VAL A 57 9.61 9.45 -4.41
CA VAL A 57 8.56 8.48 -4.74
C VAL A 57 7.33 9.22 -5.21
N ARG A 58 6.83 8.85 -6.38
CA ARG A 58 5.61 9.39 -6.99
C ARG A 58 4.60 8.28 -7.19
N VAL A 59 3.34 8.59 -7.06
CA VAL A 59 2.24 7.66 -7.31
C VAL A 59 1.24 8.27 -8.27
N ASN A 60 0.70 7.44 -9.15
CA ASN A 60 -0.45 7.80 -9.98
C ASN A 60 -1.68 7.02 -9.49
N PHE A 61 -2.76 7.71 -9.24
CA PHE A 61 -4.04 7.13 -8.82
C PHE A 61 -5.11 7.20 -9.91
N ARG A 62 -4.76 7.70 -11.11
CA ARG A 62 -5.62 7.75 -12.31
C ARG A 62 -5.04 6.92 -13.44
N ASP A 63 -5.84 6.70 -14.47
CA ASP A 63 -5.40 6.00 -15.69
C ASP A 63 -4.71 6.94 -16.70
N ASP A 64 -4.57 8.22 -16.36
CA ASP A 64 -3.93 9.26 -17.16
C ASP A 64 -2.76 9.92 -16.42
N SER A 65 -2.07 10.84 -17.08
CA SER A 65 -0.91 11.55 -16.52
C SER A 65 -1.26 12.62 -15.49
N THR A 66 -2.53 12.92 -15.26
CA THR A 66 -2.95 14.00 -14.35
C THR A 66 -3.03 13.56 -12.89
N GLY A 67 -2.99 12.26 -12.63
CA GLY A 67 -3.12 11.65 -11.31
C GLY A 67 -1.82 11.50 -10.53
N TRP A 68 -0.70 12.08 -10.98
CA TRP A 68 0.57 11.99 -10.29
C TRP A 68 0.62 12.87 -9.04
N VAL A 69 1.01 12.26 -7.92
CA VAL A 69 1.26 12.92 -6.63
C VAL A 69 2.65 12.55 -6.14
N ASP A 70 3.40 13.54 -5.69
CA ASP A 70 4.68 13.32 -5.00
C ASP A 70 4.39 12.99 -3.54
N LEU A 71 4.91 11.86 -3.06
CA LEU A 71 4.84 11.50 -1.66
C LEU A 71 5.95 12.18 -0.86
N ASN A 72 5.73 12.38 0.44
CA ASN A 72 6.80 12.79 1.34
C ASN A 72 7.81 11.64 1.44
N THR A 73 8.95 11.80 0.77
CA THR A 73 9.95 10.77 0.57
C THR A 73 11.11 10.95 1.55
N TYR A 74 11.52 9.88 2.19
CA TYR A 74 12.76 9.81 2.96
C TYR A 74 13.90 9.56 1.97
N ALA A 75 14.34 10.64 1.30
CA ALA A 75 15.39 10.55 0.29
C ALA A 75 16.73 10.10 0.89
N GLY A 76 17.49 9.27 0.17
CA GLY A 76 18.79 8.78 0.61
C GLY A 76 19.25 7.55 -0.16
N ILE A 77 20.43 7.08 0.19
CA ILE A 77 21.02 5.86 -0.37
C ILE A 77 20.58 4.68 0.51
N TYR A 78 20.00 3.68 -0.13
CA TYR A 78 19.50 2.47 0.52
C TYR A 78 20.31 1.26 0.04
N ASP A 79 20.91 0.53 1.00
CA ASP A 79 21.48 -0.79 0.70
C ASP A 79 20.36 -1.82 0.65
N LEU A 80 20.07 -2.31 -0.55
CA LEU A 80 18.99 -3.27 -0.76
C LEU A 80 19.25 -4.60 -0.06
N LEU A 81 20.52 -5.03 0.07
CA LEU A 81 20.84 -6.31 0.71
C LEU A 81 20.51 -6.32 2.21
N GLY A 82 20.51 -5.13 2.86
CA GLY A 82 20.04 -4.98 4.22
C GLY A 82 18.53 -5.21 4.39
N LEU A 83 17.78 -5.25 3.28
CA LEU A 83 16.32 -5.38 3.27
C LEU A 83 15.83 -6.78 2.84
N GLN A 84 16.72 -7.77 2.85
CA GLN A 84 16.43 -9.16 2.57
C GLN A 84 15.76 -9.87 3.77
N ASN A 85 15.25 -11.08 3.53
CA ASN A 85 14.70 -11.98 4.55
C ASN A 85 13.53 -11.37 5.35
N GLY A 86 12.69 -10.57 4.69
CA GLY A 86 11.53 -9.94 5.28
C GLY A 86 11.80 -8.62 6.00
N ALA A 87 13.05 -8.13 5.99
CA ALA A 87 13.35 -6.77 6.39
C ALA A 87 12.78 -5.77 5.36
N ASP A 88 12.30 -4.64 5.83
CA ASP A 88 11.82 -3.56 5.00
C ASP A 88 12.12 -2.19 5.62
N THR A 89 12.07 -1.14 4.81
CA THR A 89 12.16 0.24 5.28
C THR A 89 11.06 1.10 4.69
N LEU A 90 10.62 2.11 5.44
CA LEU A 90 9.64 3.07 4.97
C LEU A 90 10.33 4.10 4.07
N LEU A 91 9.99 4.11 2.77
CA LEU A 91 10.52 5.08 1.80
C LEU A 91 9.73 6.37 1.74
N ALA A 92 8.42 6.27 1.74
CA ALA A 92 7.57 7.42 1.54
C ALA A 92 6.20 7.25 2.19
N VAL A 93 5.61 8.36 2.55
CA VAL A 93 4.25 8.44 3.08
C VAL A 93 3.53 9.65 2.51
N GLY A 94 2.25 9.50 2.26
CA GLY A 94 1.42 10.60 1.78
C GLY A 94 -0.06 10.25 1.78
N THR A 95 -0.87 11.24 1.53
CA THR A 95 -2.32 11.10 1.39
C THR A 95 -2.69 11.26 -0.07
N ILE A 96 -3.41 10.31 -0.61
CA ILE A 96 -3.90 10.36 -2.00
C ILE A 96 -5.43 10.47 -2.00
N PRO A 97 -6.02 11.19 -2.97
CA PRO A 97 -7.47 11.36 -3.06
C PRO A 97 -8.13 10.14 -3.74
N SER A 98 -7.72 8.94 -3.33
CA SER A 98 -8.21 7.68 -3.88
C SER A 98 -7.90 6.54 -2.93
N ASN A 99 -8.58 5.43 -3.07
CA ASN A 99 -8.29 4.18 -2.39
C ASN A 99 -7.55 3.17 -3.29
N SER A 100 -7.12 3.58 -4.47
CA SER A 100 -6.36 2.75 -5.41
C SER A 100 -5.15 3.49 -5.97
N VAL A 101 -4.07 2.76 -6.19
CA VAL A 101 -2.85 3.21 -6.86
C VAL A 101 -2.74 2.45 -8.18
N LYS A 102 -2.48 3.16 -9.27
CA LYS A 102 -2.30 2.62 -10.61
C LYS A 102 -0.83 2.37 -10.93
N GLU A 103 0.02 3.32 -10.54
CA GLU A 103 1.44 3.28 -10.85
C GLU A 103 2.26 3.88 -9.70
N ILE A 104 3.42 3.32 -9.43
CA ILE A 104 4.42 3.87 -8.51
C ILE A 104 5.69 4.10 -9.31
N ARG A 105 6.31 5.29 -9.13
CA ARG A 105 7.54 5.67 -9.79
C ARG A 105 8.58 6.14 -8.77
N PHE A 106 9.78 5.59 -8.88
CA PHE A 106 10.94 6.05 -8.13
C PHE A 106 11.76 6.99 -9.01
N VAL A 107 12.11 8.15 -8.50
CA VAL A 107 13.10 9.03 -9.10
C VAL A 107 14.43 8.75 -8.42
N LEU A 108 15.39 8.25 -9.17
CA LEU A 108 16.69 7.87 -8.66
C LEU A 108 17.72 8.97 -8.92
N GLY A 109 18.67 9.10 -8.01
CA GLY A 109 19.84 9.97 -8.18
C GLY A 109 20.97 9.26 -8.95
N THR A 110 22.17 9.78 -8.79
CA THR A 110 23.34 9.30 -9.54
C THR A 110 24.25 8.37 -8.74
N ASP A 111 24.07 8.29 -7.42
CA ASP A 111 24.96 7.57 -6.52
C ASP A 111 24.52 6.12 -6.31
N ASN A 112 24.24 5.44 -7.44
CA ASN A 112 23.86 4.03 -7.43
C ASN A 112 25.09 3.17 -7.64
N THR A 113 25.31 2.17 -6.76
CA THR A 113 26.50 1.32 -6.81
C THR A 113 26.16 -0.14 -6.46
N ILE A 114 26.97 -1.06 -6.99
CA ILE A 114 27.03 -2.45 -6.53
C ILE A 114 28.45 -2.73 -6.02
N VAL A 115 28.56 -3.44 -4.89
CA VAL A 115 29.83 -3.91 -4.33
C VAL A 115 29.90 -5.41 -4.48
N VAL A 116 30.98 -5.89 -5.11
CA VAL A 116 31.27 -7.31 -5.31
C VAL A 116 32.71 -7.58 -4.92
N ASN A 117 32.95 -8.53 -4.01
CA ASN A 117 34.26 -8.86 -3.47
C ASN A 117 35.04 -7.62 -2.96
N GLY A 118 34.35 -6.71 -2.30
CA GLY A 118 34.90 -5.47 -1.75
C GLY A 118 35.20 -4.39 -2.76
N VAL A 119 34.88 -4.57 -4.05
CA VAL A 119 35.06 -3.58 -5.12
C VAL A 119 33.73 -2.94 -5.48
N SER A 120 33.70 -1.59 -5.46
CA SER A 120 32.50 -0.83 -5.82
C SER A 120 32.47 -0.50 -7.29
N TYR A 121 31.35 -0.74 -7.94
CA TYR A 121 31.07 -0.43 -9.33
C TYR A 121 29.86 0.50 -9.43
N PRO A 122 29.92 1.58 -10.23
CA PRO A 122 28.77 2.44 -10.44
C PRO A 122 27.68 1.71 -11.25
N LEU A 123 26.43 1.92 -10.86
CA LEU A 123 25.26 1.46 -11.63
C LEU A 123 24.71 2.63 -12.43
N THR A 124 24.66 2.44 -13.74
CA THR A 124 24.06 3.43 -14.64
C THR A 124 22.62 3.06 -14.95
N ILE A 125 21.71 4.00 -14.70
CA ILE A 125 20.31 3.85 -15.08
C ILE A 125 20.19 4.22 -16.55
N PRO A 126 19.64 3.33 -17.41
CA PRO A 126 19.47 3.62 -18.83
C PRO A 126 18.65 4.93 -19.02
N SER A 127 19.11 5.79 -19.92
CA SER A 127 18.38 7.00 -20.27
C SER A 127 16.99 6.67 -20.83
N GLY A 128 15.95 7.24 -20.26
CA GLY A 128 14.53 6.91 -20.54
C GLY A 128 13.79 6.29 -19.37
N SER A 129 14.51 5.83 -18.33
CA SER A 129 13.92 5.34 -17.08
C SER A 129 13.93 6.39 -15.96
N GLN A 130 14.54 7.54 -16.20
CA GLN A 130 14.56 8.68 -15.28
C GLN A 130 13.45 9.65 -15.67
N SER A 131 12.27 9.45 -15.18
CA SER A 131 11.16 10.41 -15.39
C SER A 131 10.25 10.48 -14.17
#